data_df456a4a6f6f5a01866adfc31a2801a7
#
_entry.id   df456a4a6f6f5a01866adfc31a2801a7
#
_cell.length_a   1.000
_cell.length_b   1.000
_cell.length_c   1.000
_cell.angle_alpha   90.00
_cell.angle_beta   90.00
_cell.angle_gamma   90.00
#
_symmetry.space_group_name_H-M   'P 1'
#
loop_
_entity.id
_entity.type
_entity.pdbx_description
1 polymer ?
#
loop_
_entity_poly.entity_id
_entity_poly.type
_entity_poly.pdbx_seq_one_letter_code
_entity_poly.pdbx_strand_id
1 'polypeptide(L)'
;NTYTLAIPQYLIFSCMGVIDTYWAYILPHIATTMGVFLMKQYMEGSVPDAIMEAAKIDGASPYRIFAQIIVPMVKPCIMTLTLFGFRDVWAALPNGTIFNESLKTLPAIMSQINAGGIARSGSAMAVTVIMMIPPMAVYMISQSNVLESMNSAGIK
;
A
#
# COMPACT_ATOMS: atom_id res chain seq x y z
N ASN A 1 17.30 0.06 -8.30
CA ASN A 1 18.03 0.80 -7.27
C ASN A 1 17.27 2.09 -6.96
N THR A 2 16.81 2.28 -5.73
CA THR A 2 15.94 3.40 -5.31
C THR A 2 16.56 4.77 -5.65
N TYR A 3 17.86 4.89 -5.53
CA TYR A 3 18.57 6.14 -5.84
C TYR A 3 18.59 6.50 -7.32
N THR A 4 18.56 5.51 -8.23
CA THR A 4 18.52 5.76 -9.68
C THR A 4 17.20 6.40 -10.11
N LEU A 5 16.11 6.08 -9.41
CA LEU A 5 14.79 6.63 -9.68
C LEU A 5 14.53 7.97 -9.00
N ALA A 6 15.35 8.36 -8.03
CA ALA A 6 15.15 9.58 -7.24
C ALA A 6 15.18 10.86 -8.11
N ILE A 7 16.12 10.93 -9.06
CA ILE A 7 16.24 12.11 -9.95
C ILE A 7 15.05 12.23 -10.90
N PRO A 8 14.67 11.20 -11.68
CA PRO A 8 13.48 11.25 -12.54
C PRO A 8 12.20 11.54 -11.73
N GLN A 9 12.03 10.92 -10.57
CA GLN A 9 10.88 11.15 -9.70
C GLN A 9 10.80 12.60 -9.23
N TYR A 10 11.92 13.18 -8.80
CA TYR A 10 11.98 14.58 -8.40
C TYR A 10 11.58 15.53 -9.54
N LEU A 11 12.09 15.30 -10.76
CA LEU A 11 11.77 16.12 -11.93
C LEU A 11 10.26 16.05 -12.25
N ILE A 12 9.68 14.86 -12.26
CA ILE A 12 8.23 14.68 -12.50
C ILE A 12 7.42 15.41 -11.42
N PHE A 13 7.75 15.24 -10.15
CA PHE A 13 7.05 15.86 -9.03
C PHE A 13 7.20 17.38 -9.02
N SER A 14 8.38 17.89 -9.43
CA SER A 14 8.60 19.32 -9.63
C SER A 14 7.71 19.89 -10.73
N CYS A 15 7.61 19.20 -11.87
CA CYS A 15 6.73 19.62 -12.97
C CYS A 15 5.24 19.56 -12.57
N MET A 16 4.84 18.61 -11.71
CA MET A 16 3.47 18.48 -11.22
C MET A 16 3.14 19.41 -10.05
N GLY A 17 4.13 20.09 -9.46
CA GLY A 17 3.93 20.96 -8.31
C GLY A 17 3.56 20.22 -7.02
N VAL A 18 3.91 18.92 -6.90
CA VAL A 18 3.57 18.08 -5.72
C VAL A 18 4.72 17.94 -4.72
N ILE A 19 5.84 18.62 -4.95
CA ILE A 19 6.94 18.71 -3.98
C ILE A 19 6.42 19.41 -2.71
N ASP A 20 6.91 18.97 -1.54
CA ASP A 20 6.46 19.45 -0.23
C ASP A 20 4.95 19.32 0.01
N THR A 21 4.34 18.26 -0.52
CA THR A 21 2.94 17.89 -0.25
C THR A 21 2.82 16.43 0.15
N TYR A 22 1.72 16.05 0.80
CA TYR A 22 1.41 14.64 1.10
C TYR A 22 1.28 13.76 -0.16
N TRP A 23 0.97 14.36 -1.31
CA TRP A 23 0.91 13.65 -2.59
C TRP A 23 2.24 13.04 -3.00
N ALA A 24 3.37 13.63 -2.57
CA ALA A 24 4.70 13.05 -2.82
C ALA A 24 4.90 11.69 -2.15
N TYR A 25 4.18 11.41 -1.06
CA TYR A 25 4.16 10.08 -0.43
C TYR A 25 3.14 9.13 -1.09
N ILE A 26 1.96 9.63 -1.43
CA ILE A 26 0.83 8.81 -1.89
C ILE A 26 1.04 8.34 -3.32
N LEU A 27 1.41 9.24 -4.24
CA LEU A 27 1.49 8.95 -5.68
C LEU A 27 2.36 7.73 -6.04
N PRO A 28 3.56 7.55 -5.47
CA PRO A 28 4.41 6.39 -5.79
C PRO A 28 3.80 5.06 -5.34
N HIS A 29 2.88 5.08 -4.38
CA HIS A 29 2.31 3.87 -3.76
C HIS A 29 0.90 3.52 -4.26
N ILE A 30 0.27 4.37 -5.09
CA ILE A 30 -1.07 4.11 -5.65
C ILE A 30 -1.07 2.87 -6.56
N ALA A 31 -0.02 2.71 -7.38
CA ALA A 31 0.07 1.61 -8.34
C ALA A 31 1.33 0.79 -8.10
N THR A 32 1.18 -0.30 -7.35
CA THR A 32 2.28 -1.25 -7.13
C THR A 32 2.16 -2.42 -8.09
N THR A 33 3.25 -2.79 -8.76
CA THR A 33 3.30 -3.94 -9.67
C THR A 33 2.87 -5.24 -8.96
N MET A 34 3.30 -5.40 -7.70
CA MET A 34 2.93 -6.57 -6.89
C MET A 34 1.44 -6.60 -6.59
N GLY A 35 0.81 -5.43 -6.35
CA GLY A 35 -0.63 -5.33 -6.11
C GLY A 35 -1.45 -5.75 -7.33
N VAL A 36 -1.06 -5.30 -8.52
CA VAL A 36 -1.72 -5.71 -9.78
C VAL A 36 -1.57 -7.21 -10.01
N PHE A 37 -0.36 -7.75 -9.81
CA PHE A 37 -0.09 -9.17 -9.98
C PHE A 37 -0.96 -10.03 -9.03
N LEU A 38 -0.94 -9.72 -7.75
CA LEU A 38 -1.72 -10.47 -6.75
C LEU A 38 -3.23 -10.39 -7.01
N MET A 39 -3.73 -9.20 -7.37
CA MET A 39 -5.14 -9.04 -7.70
C MET A 39 -5.52 -9.90 -8.91
N LYS A 40 -4.71 -9.88 -9.97
CA LYS A 40 -4.93 -10.70 -11.15
C LYS A 40 -4.98 -12.19 -10.80
N GLN A 41 -3.97 -12.69 -10.08
CA GLN A 41 -3.90 -14.10 -9.68
C GLN A 41 -5.11 -14.53 -8.82
N TYR A 42 -5.51 -13.65 -7.89
CA TYR A 42 -6.67 -13.93 -7.04
C TYR A 42 -7.98 -13.95 -7.86
N MET A 43 -8.15 -13.01 -8.78
CA MET A 43 -9.33 -12.96 -9.66
C MET A 43 -9.44 -14.20 -10.54
N GLU A 44 -8.34 -14.64 -11.16
CA GLU A 44 -8.31 -15.84 -12.00
C GLU A 44 -8.68 -17.12 -11.22
N GLY A 45 -8.37 -17.18 -9.92
CA GLY A 45 -8.71 -18.30 -9.06
C GLY A 45 -10.09 -18.25 -8.42
N SER A 46 -10.63 -17.06 -8.20
CA SER A 46 -11.84 -16.86 -7.37
C SER A 46 -13.09 -16.46 -8.15
N VAL A 47 -12.95 -15.99 -9.40
CA VAL A 47 -14.07 -15.53 -10.23
C VAL A 47 -14.30 -16.52 -11.38
N PRO A 48 -15.30 -17.42 -11.32
CA PRO A 48 -15.62 -18.34 -12.39
C PRO A 48 -16.14 -17.61 -13.65
N ASP A 49 -15.66 -17.99 -14.82
CA ASP A 49 -16.10 -17.42 -16.10
C ASP A 49 -17.61 -17.57 -16.31
N ALA A 50 -18.21 -18.67 -15.84
CA ALA A 50 -19.64 -18.94 -15.94
C ALA A 50 -20.50 -17.83 -15.28
N ILE A 51 -20.05 -17.25 -14.17
CA ILE A 51 -20.79 -16.15 -13.51
C ILE A 51 -20.72 -14.89 -14.36
N MET A 52 -19.57 -14.64 -15.00
CA MET A 52 -19.40 -13.49 -15.87
C MET A 52 -20.20 -13.62 -17.17
N GLU A 53 -20.29 -14.82 -17.72
CA GLU A 53 -21.10 -15.11 -18.91
C GLU A 53 -22.61 -14.99 -18.60
N ALA A 54 -23.07 -15.55 -17.49
CA ALA A 54 -24.47 -15.42 -17.06
C ALA A 54 -24.86 -13.95 -16.87
N ALA A 55 -24.03 -13.15 -16.21
CA ALA A 55 -24.28 -11.72 -16.01
C ALA A 55 -24.32 -10.92 -17.33
N LYS A 56 -23.53 -11.33 -18.33
CA LYS A 56 -23.58 -10.72 -19.68
C LYS A 56 -24.87 -11.08 -20.40
N ILE A 57 -25.36 -12.34 -20.27
CA ILE A 57 -26.64 -12.79 -20.84
C ILE A 57 -27.79 -12.00 -20.20
N ASP A 58 -27.73 -11.72 -18.90
CA ASP A 58 -28.70 -10.89 -18.17
C ASP A 58 -28.63 -9.40 -18.54
N GLY A 59 -27.76 -9.01 -19.48
CA GLY A 59 -27.63 -7.64 -19.96
C GLY A 59 -26.90 -6.68 -18.99
N ALA A 60 -26.14 -7.21 -18.02
CA ALA A 60 -25.39 -6.38 -17.10
C ALA A 60 -24.23 -5.68 -17.81
N SER A 61 -24.08 -4.36 -17.59
CA SER A 61 -22.95 -3.60 -18.12
C SER A 61 -21.64 -4.04 -17.45
N PRO A 62 -20.46 -3.89 -18.12
CA PRO A 62 -19.17 -4.26 -17.56
C PRO A 62 -18.89 -3.60 -16.20
N TYR A 63 -19.29 -2.34 -16.01
CA TYR A 63 -19.16 -1.63 -14.72
C TYR A 63 -20.02 -2.25 -13.63
N ARG A 64 -21.22 -2.71 -13.97
CA ARG A 64 -22.12 -3.39 -13.02
C ARG A 64 -21.56 -4.75 -12.62
N ILE A 65 -21.06 -5.52 -13.58
CA ILE A 65 -20.38 -6.82 -13.32
C ILE A 65 -19.20 -6.58 -12.38
N PHE A 66 -18.34 -5.61 -12.68
CA PHE A 66 -17.19 -5.29 -11.84
C PHE A 66 -17.59 -4.91 -10.42
N ALA A 67 -18.48 -3.94 -10.25
CA ALA A 67 -18.81 -3.39 -8.94
C ALA A 67 -19.67 -4.34 -8.07
N GLN A 68 -20.62 -5.08 -8.68
CA GLN A 68 -21.58 -5.87 -7.94
C GLN A 68 -21.24 -7.36 -7.82
N ILE A 69 -20.38 -7.88 -8.72
CA ILE A 69 -20.00 -9.29 -8.73
C ILE A 69 -18.52 -9.44 -8.37
N ILE A 70 -17.61 -8.83 -9.14
CA ILE A 70 -16.18 -9.06 -8.98
C ILE A 70 -15.67 -8.47 -7.65
N VAL A 71 -15.95 -7.19 -7.37
CA VAL A 71 -15.42 -6.51 -6.17
C VAL A 71 -15.80 -7.23 -4.87
N PRO A 72 -17.05 -7.67 -4.64
CA PRO A 72 -17.40 -8.46 -3.46
C PRO A 72 -16.64 -9.80 -3.36
N MET A 73 -16.46 -10.49 -4.49
CA MET A 73 -15.76 -11.79 -4.53
C MET A 73 -14.27 -11.66 -4.22
N VAL A 74 -13.64 -10.57 -4.63
CA VAL A 74 -12.20 -10.31 -4.39
C VAL A 74 -11.93 -9.49 -3.13
N LYS A 75 -12.93 -9.23 -2.30
CA LYS A 75 -12.81 -8.46 -1.06
C LYS A 75 -11.66 -8.90 -0.16
N PRO A 76 -11.39 -10.20 0.09
CA PRO A 76 -10.26 -10.63 0.91
C PRO A 76 -8.91 -10.19 0.32
N CYS A 77 -8.76 -10.28 -0.99
CA CYS A 77 -7.55 -9.79 -1.67
C CYS A 77 -7.39 -8.27 -1.55
N ILE A 78 -8.48 -7.51 -1.70
CA ILE A 78 -8.45 -6.04 -1.53
C ILE A 78 -7.98 -5.68 -0.11
N MET A 79 -8.47 -6.38 0.93
CA MET A 79 -8.05 -6.15 2.31
C MET A 79 -6.55 -6.45 2.50
N THR A 80 -6.04 -7.53 1.92
CA THR A 80 -4.61 -7.86 1.95
C THR A 80 -3.77 -6.80 1.25
N LEU A 81 -4.19 -6.33 0.07
CA LEU A 81 -3.50 -5.27 -0.66
C LEU A 81 -3.54 -3.93 0.07
N THR A 82 -4.64 -3.62 0.74
CA THR A 82 -4.76 -2.43 1.58
C THR A 82 -3.75 -2.47 2.73
N LEU A 83 -3.57 -3.64 3.35
CA LEU A 83 -2.58 -3.83 4.42
C LEU A 83 -1.15 -3.65 3.90
N PHE A 84 -0.81 -4.19 2.73
CA PHE A 84 0.51 -4.00 2.11
C PHE A 84 0.73 -2.53 1.74
N GLY A 85 -0.25 -1.87 1.12
CA GLY A 85 -0.18 -0.46 0.79
C GLY A 85 -0.01 0.43 2.02
N PHE A 86 -0.75 0.14 3.10
CA PHE A 86 -0.58 0.83 4.38
C PHE A 86 0.85 0.69 4.91
N ARG A 87 1.38 -0.55 4.93
CA ARG A 87 2.75 -0.82 5.39
C ARG A 87 3.78 -0.05 4.58
N ASP A 88 3.64 -0.04 3.26
CA ASP A 88 4.59 0.60 2.35
C ASP A 88 4.57 2.13 2.51
N VAL A 89 3.39 2.73 2.61
CA VAL A 89 3.25 4.18 2.88
C VAL A 89 3.71 4.53 4.30
N TRP A 90 3.41 3.68 5.30
CA TRP A 90 3.86 3.89 6.67
C TRP A 90 5.38 3.90 6.80
N ALA A 91 6.07 3.02 6.07
CA ALA A 91 7.53 2.92 6.07
C ALA A 91 8.22 3.89 5.08
N ALA A 92 7.45 4.65 4.30
CA ALA A 92 8.00 5.50 3.24
C ALA A 92 8.89 6.62 3.80
N LEU A 93 10.06 6.76 3.20
CA LEU A 93 10.98 7.86 3.44
C LEU A 93 10.87 8.89 2.29
N PRO A 94 10.96 10.18 2.59
CA PRO A 94 10.91 11.22 1.57
C PRO A 94 12.23 11.29 0.79
N ASN A 95 12.34 10.59 -0.30
CA ASN A 95 13.53 10.50 -1.17
C ASN A 95 13.90 11.86 -1.81
N GLY A 96 14.12 12.91 -1.00
CA GLY A 96 14.43 14.25 -1.49
C GLY A 96 13.24 15.03 -2.04
N THR A 97 12.02 14.63 -1.77
CA THR A 97 10.80 15.30 -2.26
C THR A 97 10.06 16.11 -1.20
N ILE A 98 10.44 15.97 0.07
CA ILE A 98 9.86 16.71 1.21
C ILE A 98 10.97 17.43 1.95
N PHE A 99 10.90 18.75 2.01
CA PHE A 99 11.86 19.62 2.69
C PHE A 99 11.26 20.24 3.96
N ASN A 100 9.93 20.39 3.99
CA ASN A 100 9.22 20.97 5.12
C ASN A 100 9.20 20.02 6.33
N GLU A 101 9.71 20.47 7.47
CA GLU A 101 9.77 19.69 8.72
C GLU A 101 8.39 19.23 9.20
N SER A 102 7.35 20.05 8.99
CA SER A 102 5.97 19.72 9.43
C SER A 102 5.33 18.57 8.65
N LEU A 103 5.86 18.24 7.47
CA LEU A 103 5.37 17.16 6.61
C LEU A 103 6.18 15.87 6.74
N LYS A 104 7.25 15.87 7.55
CA LYS A 104 8.06 14.67 7.75
C LYS A 104 7.28 13.60 8.51
N THR A 105 7.36 12.39 8.01
CA THR A 105 6.77 11.21 8.64
C THR A 105 7.61 10.74 9.83
N LEU A 106 7.01 9.97 10.74
CA LEU A 106 7.70 9.37 11.88
C LEU A 106 8.95 8.56 11.47
N PRO A 107 8.92 7.73 10.40
CA PRO A 107 10.14 7.07 9.90
C PRO A 107 11.25 8.04 9.48
N ALA A 108 10.90 9.17 8.88
CA ALA A 108 11.89 10.18 8.48
C ALA A 108 12.54 10.84 9.71
N ILE A 109 11.75 11.19 10.72
CA ILE A 109 12.24 11.72 12.00
C ILE A 109 13.11 10.68 12.70
N MET A 110 12.70 9.40 12.72
CA MET A 110 13.49 8.31 13.28
C MET A 110 14.87 8.19 12.62
N SER A 111 14.94 8.30 11.30
CA SER A 111 16.21 8.24 10.58
C SER A 111 17.14 9.40 10.96
N GLN A 112 16.59 10.59 11.21
CA GLN A 112 17.36 11.77 11.67
C GLN A 112 17.85 11.61 13.12
N ILE A 113 17.04 11.02 14.01
CA ILE A 113 17.44 10.73 15.39
C ILE A 113 18.60 9.73 15.39
N ASN A 114 18.50 8.67 14.56
CA ASN A 114 19.55 7.66 14.43
C ASN A 114 20.87 8.24 13.87
N ALA A 115 20.80 9.22 13.00
CA ALA A 115 21.99 9.94 12.50
C ALA A 115 22.74 10.69 13.61
N GLY A 116 22.11 11.00 14.74
CA GLY A 116 22.72 11.59 15.92
C GLY A 116 23.58 10.63 16.76
N GLY A 117 23.70 9.37 16.36
CA GLY A 117 24.57 8.37 16.97
C GLY A 117 24.09 7.86 18.33
N ILE A 118 25.02 7.21 19.06
CA ILE A 118 24.75 6.52 20.34
C ILE A 118 24.13 7.43 21.41
N ALA A 119 24.47 8.72 21.40
CA ALA A 119 23.93 9.68 22.40
C ALA A 119 22.40 9.82 22.35
N ARG A 120 21.74 9.46 21.22
CA ARG A 120 20.30 9.53 21.03
C ARG A 120 19.61 8.16 20.98
N SER A 121 20.33 7.08 21.31
CA SER A 121 19.78 5.71 21.23
C SER A 121 18.51 5.51 22.07
N GLY A 122 18.43 6.09 23.27
CA GLY A 122 17.24 6.00 24.12
C GLY A 122 16.00 6.63 23.49
N SER A 123 16.13 7.83 22.90
CA SER A 123 15.00 8.48 22.20
C SER A 123 14.62 7.73 20.91
N ALA A 124 15.61 7.19 20.19
CA ALA A 124 15.36 6.35 19.02
C ALA A 124 14.56 5.09 19.36
N MET A 125 14.89 4.40 20.44
CA MET A 125 14.14 3.22 20.93
C MET A 125 12.71 3.56 21.31
N ALA A 126 12.49 4.68 22.02
CA ALA A 126 11.14 5.13 22.37
C ALA A 126 10.28 5.42 21.14
N VAL A 127 10.82 6.11 20.15
CA VAL A 127 10.11 6.38 18.87
C VAL A 127 9.81 5.08 18.13
N THR A 128 10.75 4.12 18.11
CA THR A 128 10.54 2.82 17.48
C THR A 128 9.35 2.08 18.08
N VAL A 129 9.21 2.07 19.41
CA VAL A 129 8.06 1.45 20.09
C VAL A 129 6.75 2.13 19.68
N ILE A 130 6.70 3.45 19.64
CA ILE A 130 5.51 4.19 19.22
C ILE A 130 5.16 3.86 17.75
N MET A 131 6.16 3.77 16.88
CA MET A 131 5.98 3.43 15.46
C MET A 131 5.44 2.02 15.23
N MET A 132 5.62 1.08 16.16
CA MET A 132 5.07 -0.27 16.05
C MET A 132 3.56 -0.33 16.30
N ILE A 133 3.00 0.61 17.08
CA ILE A 133 1.60 0.55 17.52
C ILE A 133 0.61 0.59 16.32
N PRO A 134 0.66 1.55 15.38
CA PRO A 134 -0.30 1.60 14.28
C PRO A 134 -0.26 0.38 13.35
N PRO A 135 0.90 -0.13 12.89
CA PRO A 135 0.96 -1.35 12.09
C PRO A 135 0.41 -2.58 12.82
N MET A 136 0.68 -2.71 14.12
CA MET A 136 0.13 -3.82 14.92
C MET A 136 -1.39 -3.73 15.02
N ALA A 137 -1.95 -2.54 15.26
CA ALA A 137 -3.39 -2.33 15.32
C ALA A 137 -4.07 -2.66 13.97
N VAL A 138 -3.52 -2.17 12.86
CA VAL A 138 -4.04 -2.46 11.52
C VAL A 138 -3.95 -3.95 11.19
N TYR A 139 -2.85 -4.62 11.58
CA TYR A 139 -2.70 -6.06 11.39
C TYR A 139 -3.74 -6.85 12.20
N MET A 140 -3.93 -6.53 13.47
CA MET A 140 -4.91 -7.20 14.34
C MET A 140 -6.35 -7.09 13.79
N ILE A 141 -6.70 -5.95 13.21
CA ILE A 141 -8.02 -5.75 12.58
C ILE A 141 -8.15 -6.55 11.27
N SER A 142 -7.06 -6.69 10.53
CA SER A 142 -7.08 -7.25 9.18
C SER A 142 -6.71 -8.74 9.11
N GLN A 143 -6.23 -9.36 10.19
CA GLN A 143 -5.68 -10.72 10.20
C GLN A 143 -6.66 -11.79 9.70
N SER A 144 -7.95 -11.68 10.03
CA SER A 144 -8.96 -12.64 9.58
C SER A 144 -9.10 -12.65 8.04
N ASN A 145 -9.11 -11.47 7.42
CA ASN A 145 -9.23 -11.34 5.97
C ASN A 145 -7.95 -11.79 5.24
N VAL A 146 -6.78 -11.60 5.85
CA VAL A 146 -5.50 -12.08 5.30
C VAL A 146 -5.46 -13.60 5.29
N LEU A 147 -5.88 -14.25 6.37
CA LEU A 147 -5.95 -15.71 6.46
C LEU A 147 -6.93 -16.30 5.43
N GLU A 148 -8.08 -15.66 5.24
CA GLU A 148 -9.06 -16.08 4.24
C GLU A 148 -8.51 -15.98 2.81
N SER A 149 -7.81 -14.88 2.49
CA SER A 149 -7.18 -14.70 1.18
C SER A 149 -6.09 -15.73 0.90
N MET A 150 -5.29 -16.07 1.91
CA MET A 150 -4.25 -17.10 1.77
C MET A 150 -4.83 -18.49 1.60
N ASN A 151 -5.88 -18.84 2.33
CA ASN A 151 -6.56 -20.12 2.19
C ASN A 151 -7.17 -20.30 0.78
N SER A 152 -7.79 -19.25 0.25
CA SER A 152 -8.36 -19.27 -1.09
C SER A 152 -7.32 -19.39 -2.20
N ALA A 153 -6.11 -18.88 -1.98
CA ALA A 153 -5.00 -19.00 -2.94
C ALA A 153 -4.24 -20.34 -2.83
N GLY A 154 -4.34 -21.05 -1.71
CA GLY A 154 -3.61 -22.29 -1.43
C GLY A 154 -4.36 -23.60 -1.72
N ILE A 155 -5.66 -23.53 -2.03
CA ILE A 155 -6.48 -24.72 -2.33
C ILE A 155 -6.57 -24.87 -3.85
N LYS A 156 -5.56 -25.44 -4.43
CA LYS A 156 -5.60 -26.13 -5.72
C LYS A 156 -4.75 -27.36 -5.69
#